data_748436f29f1703e7a8ddc1e8c53da851
#
_entry.id   748436f29f1703e7a8ddc1e8c53da851
#
_cell.length_a   1.000
_cell.length_b   1.000
_cell.length_c   1.000
_cell.angle_alpha   90.00
_cell.angle_beta   90.00
_cell.angle_gamma   90.00
#
_symmetry.space_group_name_H-M   'P 1'
#
loop_
_entity.id
_entity.type
_entity.pdbx_description
1 polymer ?
#
loop_
_entity_poly.entity_id
_entity_poly.type
_entity_poly.pdbx_seq_one_letter_code
_entity_poly.pdbx_strand_id
1 'polypeptide(L)'
;MAFDERFSLPLIDWNADCISPFLVCVLFALFTGCLCDMALNRLIKQERIPKTAVYSMTVTAVFLAVYGFTPLALRCILLCEVLIVAGAIDLATYEIPDCLHLFIAMAGLIHFQPLPAFLGFLLVPLPFLIAALKTEKIGGGDVKLMAASGFALGVTGGIWMMIWGLAAALLWNRAYRRGQKSLPLAPFLAFGCFMALMPT
;
A
#
# COMPACT_ATOMS: atom_id res chain seq x y z
N MET A 1 -15.41 -21.32 1.25
CA MET A 1 -15.90 -21.34 2.64
C MET A 1 -14.80 -20.99 3.64
N ALA A 2 -13.92 -20.00 3.32
CA ALA A 2 -12.80 -19.55 4.17
C ALA A 2 -12.77 -18.01 4.31
N PHE A 3 -13.89 -17.34 4.02
CA PHE A 3 -14.00 -15.87 4.06
C PHE A 3 -14.59 -15.37 5.38
N ASP A 4 -15.14 -16.25 6.20
CA ASP A 4 -16.00 -15.87 7.32
C ASP A 4 -15.27 -15.76 8.68
N GLU A 5 -14.06 -16.28 8.80
CA GLU A 5 -13.30 -16.14 10.06
C GLU A 5 -12.56 -14.79 10.20
N ARG A 6 -12.57 -13.96 9.16
CA ARG A 6 -11.89 -12.63 9.20
C ARG A 6 -12.74 -11.54 9.88
N PHE A 7 -13.99 -11.79 10.22
CA PHE A 7 -14.96 -10.74 10.59
C PHE A 7 -15.44 -10.75 12.04
N SER A 8 -14.99 -11.68 12.87
CA SER A 8 -15.12 -11.49 14.32
C SER A 8 -13.96 -10.62 14.80
N LEU A 9 -14.06 -9.30 14.54
CA LEU A 9 -13.17 -8.33 15.18
C LEU A 9 -13.40 -8.43 16.69
N PRO A 10 -12.43 -8.92 17.49
CA PRO A 10 -12.49 -8.67 18.91
C PRO A 10 -12.45 -7.15 19.06
N LEU A 11 -13.54 -6.54 19.50
CA LEU A 11 -13.49 -5.17 19.99
C LEU A 11 -12.38 -5.15 21.03
N ILE A 12 -11.31 -4.43 20.74
CA ILE A 12 -10.17 -4.35 21.65
C ILE A 12 -10.70 -3.66 22.89
N ASP A 13 -10.72 -4.39 24.02
CA ASP A 13 -10.88 -3.76 25.32
C ASP A 13 -9.67 -2.85 25.56
N TRP A 14 -9.86 -1.57 25.32
CA TRP A 14 -8.85 -0.54 25.51
C TRP A 14 -8.57 -0.35 26.99
N ASN A 15 -7.82 -1.27 27.58
CA ASN A 15 -7.29 -1.13 28.93
C ASN A 15 -6.07 -0.19 28.91
N ALA A 16 -5.82 0.46 30.02
CA ALA A 16 -4.67 1.37 30.17
C ALA A 16 -3.32 0.73 29.75
N ASP A 17 -3.20 -0.57 29.89
CA ASP A 17 -2.02 -1.35 29.49
C ASP A 17 -1.81 -1.42 27.96
N CYS A 18 -2.88 -1.25 27.16
CA CYS A 18 -2.78 -1.26 25.71
C CYS A 18 -2.46 0.13 25.12
N ILE A 19 -2.75 1.20 25.86
CA ILE A 19 -2.54 2.58 25.37
C ILE A 19 -1.05 2.90 25.24
N SER A 20 -0.23 2.45 26.17
CA SER A 20 1.22 2.72 26.14
C SER A 20 1.92 2.09 24.93
N PRO A 21 1.76 0.79 24.60
CA PRO A 21 2.38 0.21 23.41
C PRO A 21 1.78 0.78 22.11
N PHE A 22 0.50 1.14 22.08
CA PHE A 22 -0.13 1.80 20.95
C PHE A 22 0.57 3.13 20.62
N LEU A 23 0.73 4.01 21.62
CA LEU A 23 1.40 5.30 21.45
C LEU A 23 2.85 5.11 21.00
N VAL A 24 3.56 4.14 21.56
CA VAL A 24 4.95 3.84 21.18
C VAL A 24 5.02 3.42 19.70
N CYS A 25 4.13 2.54 19.23
CA CYS A 25 4.11 2.12 17.83
C CYS A 25 3.78 3.27 16.88
N VAL A 26 2.82 4.13 17.24
CA VAL A 26 2.45 5.29 16.42
C VAL A 26 3.58 6.32 16.37
N LEU A 27 4.26 6.58 17.49
CA LEU A 27 5.43 7.46 17.53
C LEU A 27 6.62 6.87 16.77
N PHE A 28 6.80 5.56 16.81
CA PHE A 28 7.83 4.88 16.03
C PHE A 28 7.53 4.98 14.53
N ALA A 29 6.27 4.82 14.11
CA ALA A 29 5.87 5.02 12.72
C ALA A 29 6.09 6.47 12.26
N LEU A 30 5.80 7.45 13.10
CA LEU A 30 6.10 8.86 12.82
C LEU A 30 7.62 9.07 12.64
N PHE A 31 8.43 8.49 13.53
CA PHE A 31 9.88 8.62 13.48
C PHE A 31 10.46 7.96 12.21
N THR A 32 10.02 6.74 11.87
CA THR A 32 10.46 6.04 10.64
C THR A 32 10.01 6.80 9.39
N GLY A 33 8.80 7.34 9.36
CA GLY A 33 8.31 8.18 8.28
C GLY A 33 9.13 9.47 8.13
N CYS A 34 9.51 10.14 9.23
CA CYS A 34 10.41 11.30 9.17
C CYS A 34 11.80 10.94 8.63
N LEU A 35 12.35 9.78 8.99
CA LEU A 35 13.61 9.29 8.44
C LEU A 35 13.48 9.01 6.94
N CYS A 36 12.37 8.42 6.49
CA CYS A 36 12.09 8.23 5.07
C CYS A 36 11.98 9.57 4.33
N ASP A 37 11.28 10.55 4.88
CA ASP A 37 11.19 11.90 4.29
C ASP A 37 12.58 12.56 4.17
N MET A 38 13.42 12.43 5.19
CA MET A 38 14.80 12.94 5.15
C MET A 38 15.64 12.22 4.09
N ALA A 39 15.53 10.90 4.00
CA ALA A 39 16.25 10.11 3.01
C ALA A 39 15.80 10.44 1.58
N LEU A 40 14.49 10.52 1.35
CA LEU A 40 13.91 10.89 0.06
C LEU A 40 14.33 12.30 -0.36
N ASN A 41 14.29 13.28 0.56
CA ASN A 41 14.74 14.65 0.29
C ASN A 41 16.22 14.73 -0.10
N ARG A 42 17.07 13.86 0.50
CA ARG A 42 18.50 13.80 0.16
C ARG A 42 18.74 13.14 -1.20
N LEU A 43 17.99 12.07 -1.51
CA LEU A 43 18.18 11.29 -2.73
C LEU A 43 17.60 11.97 -3.96
N ILE A 44 16.43 12.59 -3.83
CA ILE A 44 15.64 13.07 -4.98
C ILE A 44 15.85 14.56 -5.25
N LYS A 45 16.45 15.33 -4.32
CA LYS A 45 16.72 16.80 -4.45
C LYS A 45 15.52 17.64 -4.96
N GLN A 46 14.31 17.20 -4.71
CA GLN A 46 13.09 17.83 -5.21
C GLN A 46 12.36 18.54 -4.06
N GLU A 47 11.94 19.77 -4.27
CA GLU A 47 11.34 20.64 -3.22
C GLU A 47 9.96 20.21 -2.73
N ARG A 48 9.31 19.21 -3.32
CA ARG A 48 7.95 18.79 -3.00
C ARG A 48 7.80 17.28 -2.91
N ILE A 49 8.40 16.70 -1.89
CA ILE A 49 8.08 15.32 -1.51
C ILE A 49 6.91 15.35 -0.53
N PRO A 50 5.85 14.52 -0.71
CA PRO A 50 4.76 14.44 0.26
C PRO A 50 5.32 14.00 1.61
N LYS A 51 4.77 14.55 2.70
CA LYS A 51 5.15 14.18 4.06
C LYS A 51 4.69 12.76 4.37
N THR A 52 5.51 11.77 4.06
CA THR A 52 5.18 10.36 4.26
C THR A 52 4.96 10.04 5.73
N ALA A 53 5.63 10.78 6.64
CA ALA A 53 5.50 10.62 8.08
C ALA A 53 4.06 10.72 8.59
N VAL A 54 3.26 11.63 8.06
CA VAL A 54 1.86 11.80 8.48
C VAL A 54 1.00 10.61 8.01
N TYR A 55 1.22 10.14 6.78
CA TYR A 55 0.50 8.98 6.24
C TYR A 55 0.88 7.70 6.98
N SER A 56 2.16 7.49 7.27
CA SER A 56 2.70 6.38 8.06
C SER A 56 2.05 6.32 9.44
N MET A 57 2.07 7.44 10.17
CA MET A 57 1.44 7.54 11.48
C MET A 57 -0.06 7.20 11.42
N THR A 58 -0.78 7.75 10.43
CA THR A 58 -2.23 7.54 10.28
C THR A 58 -2.56 6.09 10.00
N VAL A 59 -1.84 5.46 9.05
CA VAL A 59 -2.02 4.06 8.66
C VAL A 59 -1.75 3.14 9.84
N THR A 60 -0.64 3.35 10.55
CA THR A 60 -0.29 2.56 11.73
C THR A 60 -1.34 2.69 12.82
N ALA A 61 -1.79 3.91 13.13
CA ALA A 61 -2.81 4.15 14.15
C ALA A 61 -4.13 3.44 13.79
N VAL A 62 -4.59 3.54 12.54
CA VAL A 62 -5.84 2.91 12.10
C VAL A 62 -5.75 1.40 12.15
N PHE A 63 -4.68 0.78 11.62
CA PHE A 63 -4.58 -0.69 11.63
C PHE A 63 -4.40 -1.27 13.04
N LEU A 64 -3.68 -0.59 13.93
CA LEU A 64 -3.61 -1.00 15.32
C LEU A 64 -4.95 -0.82 16.04
N ALA A 65 -5.71 0.23 15.72
CA ALA A 65 -7.03 0.43 16.29
C ALA A 65 -8.05 -0.63 15.83
N VAL A 66 -7.93 -1.10 14.57
CA VAL A 66 -8.86 -2.07 13.97
C VAL A 66 -8.48 -3.51 14.30
N TYR A 67 -7.20 -3.87 14.15
CA TYR A 67 -6.73 -5.25 14.26
C TYR A 67 -5.95 -5.55 15.55
N GLY A 68 -5.69 -4.53 16.38
CA GLY A 68 -4.87 -4.68 17.59
C GLY A 68 -3.42 -5.05 17.27
N PHE A 69 -2.75 -5.60 18.29
CA PHE A 69 -1.37 -6.10 18.17
C PHE A 69 -1.33 -7.54 17.62
N THR A 70 -1.73 -7.71 16.37
CA THR A 70 -1.77 -9.01 15.69
C THR A 70 -0.74 -9.08 14.55
N PRO A 71 -0.31 -10.29 14.15
CA PRO A 71 0.52 -10.44 12.95
C PRO A 71 -0.16 -9.91 11.68
N LEU A 72 -1.50 -9.92 11.66
CA LEU A 72 -2.27 -9.34 10.57
C LEU A 72 -2.12 -7.81 10.51
N ALA A 73 -2.21 -7.13 11.66
CA ALA A 73 -1.97 -5.68 11.74
C ALA A 73 -0.56 -5.33 11.25
N LEU A 74 0.46 -6.08 11.70
CA LEU A 74 1.83 -5.90 11.26
C LEU A 74 1.97 -6.02 9.73
N ARG A 75 1.37 -7.05 9.15
CA ARG A 75 1.34 -7.24 7.69
C ARG A 75 0.69 -6.05 6.98
N CYS A 76 -0.49 -5.61 7.43
CA CYS A 76 -1.22 -4.48 6.85
C CYS A 76 -0.41 -3.19 6.91
N ILE A 77 0.22 -2.92 8.06
CA ILE A 77 1.08 -1.76 8.26
C ILE A 77 2.26 -1.82 7.30
N LEU A 78 3.03 -2.92 7.28
CA LEU A 78 4.22 -3.04 6.43
C LEU A 78 3.87 -2.89 4.93
N LEU A 79 2.78 -3.48 4.47
CA LEU A 79 2.33 -3.34 3.07
C LEU A 79 2.03 -1.89 2.72
N CYS A 80 1.26 -1.21 3.56
CA CYS A 80 0.91 0.18 3.32
C CYS A 80 2.13 1.11 3.44
N GLU A 81 3.04 0.89 4.40
CA GLU A 81 4.27 1.67 4.53
C GLU A 81 5.14 1.61 3.28
N VAL A 82 5.39 0.40 2.77
CA VAL A 82 6.19 0.24 1.54
C VAL A 82 5.49 0.90 0.35
N LEU A 83 4.16 0.80 0.24
CA LEU A 83 3.40 1.45 -0.84
C LEU A 83 3.37 2.97 -0.70
N ILE A 84 3.34 3.53 0.51
CA ILE A 84 3.46 4.98 0.74
C ILE A 84 4.83 5.47 0.25
N VAL A 85 5.90 4.76 0.58
CA VAL A 85 7.25 5.10 0.10
C VAL A 85 7.34 4.98 -1.42
N ALA A 86 6.80 3.89 -2.00
CA ALA A 86 6.74 3.72 -3.45
C ALA A 86 5.97 4.86 -4.13
N GLY A 87 4.83 5.26 -3.54
CA GLY A 87 4.03 6.38 -4.03
C GLY A 87 4.75 7.72 -3.95
N ALA A 88 5.53 7.96 -2.88
CA ALA A 88 6.32 9.17 -2.75
C ALA A 88 7.45 9.26 -3.81
N ILE A 89 8.11 8.13 -4.09
CA ILE A 89 9.15 8.05 -5.12
C ILE A 89 8.53 8.21 -6.51
N ASP A 90 7.42 7.53 -6.80
CA ASP A 90 6.71 7.63 -8.08
C ASP A 90 6.21 9.05 -8.37
N LEU A 91 5.72 9.77 -7.34
CA LEU A 91 5.36 11.19 -7.47
C LEU A 91 6.54 12.08 -7.86
N ALA A 92 7.74 11.72 -7.45
CA ALA A 92 8.94 12.51 -7.66
C ALA A 92 9.68 12.14 -8.96
N THR A 93 9.77 10.84 -9.29
CA THR A 93 10.63 10.32 -10.35
C THR A 93 9.89 9.64 -11.48
N TYR A 94 8.61 9.30 -11.30
CA TYR A 94 7.84 8.44 -12.20
C TYR A 94 8.49 7.05 -12.41
N GLU A 95 9.32 6.63 -11.49
CA GLU A 95 9.98 5.32 -11.50
C GLU A 95 9.86 4.66 -10.13
N ILE A 96 9.59 3.36 -10.10
CA ILE A 96 9.47 2.60 -8.86
C ILE A 96 10.68 1.66 -8.76
N PRO A 97 11.55 1.81 -7.74
CA PRO A 97 12.69 0.92 -7.54
C PRO A 97 12.28 -0.53 -7.34
N ASP A 98 12.98 -1.46 -8.00
CA ASP A 98 12.66 -2.89 -7.94
C ASP A 98 12.74 -3.48 -6.52
N CYS A 99 13.57 -2.91 -5.65
CA CYS A 99 13.67 -3.34 -4.25
C CYS A 99 12.34 -3.21 -3.49
N LEU A 100 11.49 -2.23 -3.82
CA LEU A 100 10.20 -2.05 -3.15
C LEU A 100 9.23 -3.19 -3.46
N HIS A 101 9.27 -3.72 -4.69
CA HIS A 101 8.47 -4.89 -5.05
C HIS A 101 8.85 -6.11 -4.21
N LEU A 102 10.16 -6.28 -3.93
CA LEU A 102 10.65 -7.34 -3.05
C LEU A 102 10.15 -7.15 -1.61
N PHE A 103 10.19 -5.93 -1.06
CA PHE A 103 9.68 -5.66 0.28
C PHE A 103 8.17 -5.92 0.41
N ILE A 104 7.39 -5.58 -0.62
CA ILE A 104 5.95 -5.91 -0.68
C ILE A 104 5.76 -7.42 -0.65
N ALA A 105 6.52 -8.17 -1.47
CA ALA A 105 6.44 -9.62 -1.49
C ALA A 105 6.85 -10.24 -0.15
N MET A 106 7.90 -9.72 0.50
CA MET A 106 8.32 -10.16 1.84
C MET A 106 7.25 -9.91 2.90
N ALA A 107 6.60 -8.74 2.89
CA ALA A 107 5.48 -8.46 3.80
C ALA A 107 4.31 -9.43 3.55
N GLY A 108 4.11 -9.88 2.31
CA GLY A 108 3.14 -10.90 1.94
C GLY A 108 3.41 -12.29 2.53
N LEU A 109 4.66 -12.59 2.91
CA LEU A 109 5.01 -13.86 3.57
C LEU A 109 4.48 -13.92 5.01
N ILE A 110 4.18 -12.79 5.64
CA ILE A 110 3.50 -12.77 6.93
C ILE A 110 2.07 -13.29 6.71
N HIS A 111 1.72 -14.38 7.39
CA HIS A 111 0.43 -15.06 7.21
C HIS A 111 0.21 -15.57 5.76
N PHE A 112 1.25 -16.22 5.23
CA PHE A 112 1.31 -16.69 3.84
C PHE A 112 0.30 -17.80 3.53
N GLN A 113 -0.46 -17.62 2.48
CA GLN A 113 -1.36 -18.62 1.90
C GLN A 113 -0.92 -18.91 0.45
N PRO A 114 -0.32 -20.08 0.17
CA PRO A 114 0.37 -20.31 -1.09
C PRO A 114 -0.54 -20.19 -2.32
N LEU A 115 -1.71 -20.79 -2.31
CA LEU A 115 -2.61 -20.77 -3.47
C LEU A 115 -3.17 -19.37 -3.77
N PRO A 116 -3.74 -18.61 -2.81
CA PRO A 116 -4.16 -17.23 -3.04
C PRO A 116 -3.03 -16.32 -3.46
N ALA A 117 -1.83 -16.47 -2.88
CA ALA A 117 -0.66 -15.65 -3.21
C ALA A 117 -0.20 -15.89 -4.65
N PHE A 118 -0.08 -17.15 -5.06
CA PHE A 118 0.34 -17.49 -6.42
C PHE A 118 -0.68 -17.04 -7.47
N LEU A 119 -1.97 -17.29 -7.23
CA LEU A 119 -3.02 -16.83 -8.13
C LEU A 119 -3.09 -15.29 -8.17
N GLY A 120 -2.90 -14.61 -7.03
CA GLY A 120 -2.85 -13.17 -6.97
C GLY A 120 -1.67 -12.59 -7.75
N PHE A 121 -0.48 -13.18 -7.61
CA PHE A 121 0.70 -12.81 -8.38
C PHE A 121 0.47 -12.90 -9.90
N LEU A 122 -0.26 -13.92 -10.34
CA LEU A 122 -0.48 -14.17 -11.78
C LEU A 122 -1.65 -13.35 -12.34
N LEU A 123 -2.78 -13.31 -11.64
CA LEU A 123 -4.03 -12.76 -12.18
C LEU A 123 -4.19 -11.25 -11.97
N VAL A 124 -3.72 -10.71 -10.84
CA VAL A 124 -3.90 -9.29 -10.49
C VAL A 124 -3.16 -8.34 -11.43
N PRO A 125 -1.93 -8.62 -11.91
CA PRO A 125 -1.25 -7.73 -12.84
C PRO A 125 -1.77 -7.82 -14.29
N LEU A 126 -2.58 -8.84 -14.66
CA LEU A 126 -3.01 -9.04 -16.05
C LEU A 126 -3.69 -7.83 -16.69
N PRO A 127 -4.62 -7.12 -16.04
CA PRO A 127 -5.24 -5.92 -16.64
C PRO A 127 -4.20 -4.83 -16.96
N PHE A 128 -3.22 -4.64 -16.06
CA PHE A 128 -2.13 -3.68 -16.26
C PHE A 128 -1.18 -4.12 -17.37
N LEU A 129 -0.84 -5.41 -17.40
CA LEU A 129 0.01 -5.99 -18.46
C LEU A 129 -0.65 -5.84 -19.84
N ILE A 130 -1.95 -6.19 -19.96
CA ILE A 130 -2.67 -6.04 -21.21
C ILE A 130 -2.76 -4.57 -21.64
N ALA A 131 -2.99 -3.66 -20.70
CA ALA A 131 -3.03 -2.24 -20.97
C ALA A 131 -1.64 -1.69 -21.35
N ALA A 132 -0.56 -2.14 -20.70
CA ALA A 132 0.82 -1.78 -21.04
C ALA A 132 1.18 -2.21 -22.47
N LEU A 133 0.83 -3.45 -22.85
CA LEU A 133 1.09 -3.97 -24.20
C LEU A 133 0.31 -3.25 -25.30
N LYS A 134 -0.89 -2.72 -24.96
CA LYS A 134 -1.74 -2.03 -25.95
C LYS A 134 -1.44 -0.53 -26.10
N THR A 135 -1.01 0.12 -25.03
CA THR A 135 -1.01 1.60 -24.97
C THR A 135 0.37 2.22 -24.79
N GLU A 136 1.39 1.44 -24.44
CA GLU A 136 2.75 1.91 -24.04
C GLU A 136 2.74 3.05 -22.99
N LYS A 137 1.57 3.30 -22.37
CA LYS A 137 1.39 4.39 -21.40
C LYS A 137 1.53 3.96 -19.95
N ILE A 138 1.47 2.66 -19.69
CA ILE A 138 1.62 2.08 -18.34
C ILE A 138 3.05 1.63 -18.17
N GLY A 139 3.71 2.09 -17.13
CA GLY A 139 5.08 1.72 -16.80
C GLY A 139 5.19 0.25 -16.37
N GLY A 140 6.30 -0.39 -16.74
CA GLY A 140 6.59 -1.76 -16.28
C GLY A 140 6.68 -1.86 -14.74
N GLY A 141 7.03 -0.76 -14.06
CA GLY A 141 7.03 -0.66 -12.60
C GLY A 141 5.64 -0.89 -11.99
N ASP A 142 4.58 -0.32 -12.59
CA ASP A 142 3.20 -0.50 -12.12
C ASP A 142 2.75 -1.95 -12.26
N VAL A 143 3.14 -2.64 -13.35
CA VAL A 143 2.82 -4.06 -13.55
C VAL A 143 3.49 -4.92 -12.48
N LYS A 144 4.78 -4.65 -12.19
CA LYS A 144 5.53 -5.34 -11.12
C LYS A 144 4.92 -5.05 -9.76
N LEU A 145 4.50 -3.80 -9.51
CA LEU A 145 3.86 -3.40 -8.27
C LEU A 145 2.56 -4.17 -8.04
N MET A 146 1.73 -4.29 -9.08
CA MET A 146 0.48 -5.06 -9.03
C MET A 146 0.73 -6.55 -8.85
N ALA A 147 1.79 -7.10 -9.43
CA ALA A 147 2.18 -8.50 -9.22
C ALA A 147 2.61 -8.76 -7.77
N ALA A 148 3.48 -7.93 -7.21
CA ALA A 148 3.94 -8.05 -5.83
C ALA A 148 2.78 -7.84 -4.83
N SER A 149 1.90 -6.87 -5.09
CA SER A 149 0.72 -6.61 -4.26
C SER A 149 -0.30 -7.76 -4.38
N GLY A 150 -0.49 -8.31 -5.56
CA GLY A 150 -1.33 -9.50 -5.78
C GLY A 150 -0.80 -10.73 -5.04
N PHE A 151 0.52 -10.93 -5.03
CA PHE A 151 1.15 -11.96 -4.20
C PHE A 151 0.86 -11.75 -2.71
N ALA A 152 0.99 -10.52 -2.24
CA ALA A 152 0.78 -10.19 -0.83
C ALA A 152 -0.68 -10.26 -0.41
N LEU A 153 -1.62 -9.76 -1.22
CA LEU A 153 -3.05 -9.62 -0.87
C LEU A 153 -3.92 -10.79 -1.35
N GLY A 154 -3.39 -11.62 -2.24
CA GLY A 154 -4.19 -12.61 -2.99
C GLY A 154 -5.04 -11.96 -4.07
N VAL A 155 -5.84 -12.76 -4.77
CA VAL A 155 -6.67 -12.29 -5.90
C VAL A 155 -7.69 -11.25 -5.45
N THR A 156 -8.46 -11.56 -4.42
CA THR A 156 -9.56 -10.69 -3.96
C THR A 156 -9.04 -9.35 -3.46
N GLY A 157 -8.04 -9.36 -2.55
CA GLY A 157 -7.44 -8.13 -2.03
C GLY A 157 -6.77 -7.30 -3.11
N GLY A 158 -6.05 -7.95 -4.05
CA GLY A 158 -5.42 -7.28 -5.17
C GLY A 158 -6.42 -6.62 -6.13
N ILE A 159 -7.55 -7.28 -6.40
CA ILE A 159 -8.63 -6.69 -7.23
C ILE A 159 -9.26 -5.48 -6.53
N TRP A 160 -9.56 -5.57 -5.23
CA TRP A 160 -10.10 -4.42 -4.49
C TRP A 160 -9.11 -3.25 -4.42
N MET A 161 -7.82 -3.54 -4.20
CA MET A 161 -6.76 -2.53 -4.29
C MET A 161 -6.76 -1.83 -5.65
N MET A 162 -6.85 -2.59 -6.73
CA MET A 162 -6.89 -2.07 -8.10
C MET A 162 -8.13 -1.20 -8.32
N ILE A 163 -9.32 -1.66 -7.92
CA ILE A 163 -10.58 -0.93 -8.11
C ILE A 163 -10.53 0.42 -7.39
N TRP A 164 -10.20 0.43 -6.08
CA TRP A 164 -10.13 1.66 -5.30
C TRP A 164 -9.01 2.59 -5.76
N GLY A 165 -7.85 2.03 -6.12
CA GLY A 165 -6.72 2.80 -6.62
C GLY A 165 -7.02 3.47 -7.95
N LEU A 166 -7.56 2.73 -8.93
CA LEU A 166 -7.93 3.30 -10.23
C LEU A 166 -9.09 4.28 -10.12
N ALA A 167 -10.09 4.02 -9.27
CA ALA A 167 -11.18 4.96 -9.03
C ALA A 167 -10.65 6.29 -8.49
N ALA A 168 -9.76 6.25 -7.50
CA ALA A 168 -9.12 7.43 -6.94
C ALA A 168 -8.27 8.18 -7.99
N ALA A 169 -7.50 7.46 -8.81
CA ALA A 169 -6.69 8.03 -9.88
C ALA A 169 -7.56 8.73 -10.95
N LEU A 170 -8.66 8.12 -11.35
CA LEU A 170 -9.61 8.70 -12.32
C LEU A 170 -10.29 9.94 -11.76
N LEU A 171 -10.75 9.90 -10.52
CA LEU A 171 -11.37 11.06 -9.85
C LEU A 171 -10.39 12.23 -9.74
N TRP A 172 -9.14 11.92 -9.33
CA TRP A 172 -8.08 12.92 -9.26
C TRP A 172 -7.76 13.54 -10.62
N ASN A 173 -7.60 12.72 -11.65
CA ASN A 173 -7.31 13.20 -13.00
C ASN A 173 -8.44 14.07 -13.54
N ARG A 174 -9.70 13.70 -13.29
CA ARG A 174 -10.86 14.50 -13.70
C ARG A 174 -10.94 15.84 -12.96
N ALA A 175 -10.59 15.87 -11.66
CA ALA A 175 -10.73 17.06 -10.83
C ALA A 175 -9.59 18.07 -11.04
N TYR A 176 -8.33 17.59 -11.15
CA TYR A 176 -7.14 18.44 -11.04
C TYR A 176 -6.23 18.46 -12.28
N ARG A 177 -6.26 17.42 -13.13
CA ARG A 177 -5.25 17.23 -14.18
C ARG A 177 -5.84 17.07 -15.58
N ARG A 178 -6.67 18.00 -16.03
CA ARG A 178 -7.14 18.03 -17.41
C ARG A 178 -5.96 18.27 -18.37
N GLY A 179 -5.41 17.18 -18.95
CA GLY A 179 -4.41 17.26 -20.03
C GLY A 179 -2.98 16.86 -19.74
N GLN A 180 -2.63 16.38 -18.56
CA GLN A 180 -1.28 15.84 -18.31
C GLN A 180 -1.13 14.43 -18.91
N LYS A 181 0.02 14.20 -19.58
CA LYS A 181 0.30 12.95 -20.31
C LYS A 181 0.64 11.75 -19.42
N SER A 182 1.10 11.96 -18.19
CA SER A 182 1.50 10.91 -17.25
C SER A 182 0.93 11.17 -15.85
N LEU A 183 0.40 10.12 -15.22
CA LEU A 183 -0.10 10.14 -13.86
C LEU A 183 0.67 9.11 -13.04
N PRO A 184 1.33 9.49 -11.92
CA PRO A 184 1.93 8.51 -11.01
C PRO A 184 0.82 7.67 -10.39
N LEU A 185 0.88 6.35 -10.56
CA LEU A 185 -0.19 5.43 -10.13
C LEU A 185 0.04 4.89 -8.72
N ALA A 186 1.29 4.75 -8.28
CA ALA A 186 1.62 4.13 -7.01
C ALA A 186 0.96 4.80 -5.78
N PRO A 187 0.82 6.14 -5.66
CA PRO A 187 0.14 6.73 -4.51
C PRO A 187 -1.35 6.39 -4.46
N PHE A 188 -2.00 6.26 -5.62
CA PHE A 188 -3.41 5.84 -5.69
C PHE A 188 -3.58 4.36 -5.37
N LEU A 189 -2.61 3.53 -5.77
CA LEU A 189 -2.58 2.11 -5.42
C LEU A 189 -2.30 1.92 -3.92
N ALA A 190 -1.49 2.77 -3.29
CA ALA A 190 -1.30 2.78 -1.84
C ALA A 190 -2.63 3.06 -1.10
N PHE A 191 -3.39 4.05 -1.57
CA PHE A 191 -4.74 4.31 -1.06
C PHE A 191 -5.68 3.11 -1.30
N GLY A 192 -5.62 2.52 -2.49
CA GLY A 192 -6.41 1.33 -2.83
C GLY A 192 -6.08 0.13 -1.92
N CYS A 193 -4.81 -0.07 -1.59
CA CYS A 193 -4.37 -1.11 -0.64
C CYS A 193 -4.93 -0.86 0.76
N PHE A 194 -4.84 0.37 1.24
CA PHE A 194 -5.42 0.75 2.53
C PHE A 194 -6.92 0.42 2.58
N MET A 195 -7.69 0.80 1.55
CA MET A 195 -9.12 0.50 1.46
C MET A 195 -9.40 -1.01 1.37
N ALA A 196 -8.59 -1.76 0.61
CA ALA A 196 -8.76 -3.21 0.45
C ALA A 196 -8.47 -4.00 1.73
N LEU A 197 -7.68 -3.43 2.63
CA LEU A 197 -7.32 -4.02 3.92
C LEU A 197 -8.26 -3.59 5.06
N MET A 198 -9.16 -2.61 4.83
CA MET A 198 -10.18 -2.26 5.81
C MET A 198 -11.25 -3.37 5.88
N PRO A 199 -11.76 -3.66 7.08
CA PRO A 199 -12.92 -4.55 7.24
C PRO A 199 -14.15 -3.88 6.59
N THR A 200 -14.76 -4.56 5.64
CA THR A 200 -16.02 -4.15 4.98
C THR A 200 -17.21 -4.83 5.60
#